data_094933e74d81a6e306438016f048bdbc
#
_entry.id   094933e74d81a6e306438016f048bdbc
#
_cell.length_a   1.000
_cell.length_b   1.000
_cell.length_c   1.000
_cell.angle_alpha   90.00
_cell.angle_beta   90.00
_cell.angle_gamma   90.00
#
_symmetry.space_group_name_H-M   'P 1'
#
loop_
_entity.id
_entity.type
_entity.pdbx_description
1 polymer ?
#
loop_
_entity_poly.entity_id
_entity_poly.type
_entity_poly.pdbx_seq_one_letter_code
_entity_poly.pdbx_strand_id
1 'polypeptide(L)'
;MKPTYYYSLYPDTFLWTDEAEGVMYNAKEQTYLSFDIHGLLKKYCLMLNELRNLYTIDVSPEDWEDTDLRSWILQTVENKMGCLIECTDSEPRPISFPPLLNLQSDVDRIEKEKGREVGEYVAYNWNELSLFLGGHSEHPAYCRQFLYPADSEHYLDIQALENFLATADNTYLIQINLVGDMQQYPHKERLLHLLESFTAKASFYMSGDNVNSVDGLLNTPAFDKDNYELKLYYAGQDSFDEINRMLADTAVAYSWIYILSEESDIDKMEVLRQSNGSVVITPCPVFTGDNLNFFEECVYIYKEDITTCSYDKKDIFAHQVMNSNYWGRLSVFPDGSVYSNANNPPIGTMNDSVYNLIIKEMKSRSAWRMTRDVVPECAKCLHRYLCPPPSNYGFVIGKFNLCHME
;
A
#
# COMPACT_ATOMS: atom_id res chain seq x y z
N MET A 1 -5.32 -34.20 -36.33
CA MET A 1 -5.01 -33.13 -37.32
C MET A 1 -3.78 -32.38 -36.83
N LYS A 2 -2.91 -31.90 -37.74
CA LYS A 2 -1.86 -30.96 -37.36
C LYS A 2 -2.52 -29.62 -37.02
N PRO A 3 -2.10 -28.89 -35.99
CA PRO A 3 -2.60 -27.53 -35.70
C PRO A 3 -2.22 -26.57 -36.86
N THR A 4 -2.99 -25.52 -37.04
CA THR A 4 -2.65 -24.47 -38.00
C THR A 4 -1.71 -23.46 -37.39
N TYR A 5 -1.94 -23.14 -36.11
CA TYR A 5 -1.15 -22.16 -35.35
C TYR A 5 -0.87 -22.67 -33.96
N TYR A 6 0.26 -22.20 -33.41
CA TYR A 6 0.51 -22.14 -31.98
C TYR A 6 0.19 -20.74 -31.49
N TYR A 7 -0.68 -20.61 -30.49
CA TYR A 7 -0.90 -19.37 -29.78
C TYR A 7 -0.24 -19.46 -28.39
N SER A 8 0.66 -18.53 -28.10
CA SER A 8 1.43 -18.50 -26.86
C SER A 8 1.35 -17.14 -26.19
N LEU A 9 1.02 -17.12 -24.89
CA LEU A 9 1.09 -15.90 -24.08
C LEU A 9 2.52 -15.61 -23.64
N TYR A 10 2.85 -14.34 -23.52
CA TYR A 10 4.15 -13.93 -22.98
C TYR A 10 4.24 -14.18 -21.46
N PRO A 11 5.45 -14.40 -20.90
CA PRO A 11 5.62 -14.71 -19.49
C PRO A 11 5.33 -13.52 -18.56
N ASP A 12 5.10 -12.33 -19.10
CA ASP A 12 4.71 -11.12 -18.37
C ASP A 12 3.21 -10.83 -18.48
N THR A 13 2.45 -11.69 -19.17
CA THR A 13 1.00 -11.57 -19.33
C THR A 13 0.29 -12.38 -18.25
N PHE A 14 -0.54 -11.74 -17.48
CA PHE A 14 -1.47 -12.36 -16.54
C PHE A 14 -2.81 -12.59 -17.26
N LEU A 15 -3.45 -13.72 -16.96
CA LEU A 15 -4.78 -14.06 -17.42
C LEU A 15 -5.64 -14.49 -16.23
N TRP A 16 -6.66 -13.71 -15.92
CA TRP A 16 -7.66 -14.03 -14.91
C TRP A 16 -9.02 -14.19 -15.56
N THR A 17 -9.75 -15.21 -15.14
CA THR A 17 -11.05 -15.55 -15.74
C THR A 17 -12.03 -15.99 -14.66
N ASP A 18 -13.30 -15.69 -14.88
CA ASP A 18 -14.41 -16.32 -14.18
C ASP A 18 -15.30 -17.09 -15.16
N GLU A 19 -16.60 -17.21 -14.88
CA GLU A 19 -17.52 -17.96 -15.71
C GLU A 19 -17.94 -17.20 -16.98
N ALA A 20 -17.94 -15.88 -16.96
CA ALA A 20 -18.47 -14.99 -17.99
C ALA A 20 -17.44 -14.04 -18.58
N GLU A 21 -16.46 -13.64 -17.82
CA GLU A 21 -15.52 -12.58 -18.20
C GLU A 21 -14.06 -13.00 -18.01
N GLY A 22 -13.17 -12.34 -18.75
CA GLY A 22 -11.73 -12.46 -18.62
C GLY A 22 -11.05 -11.11 -18.59
N VAL A 23 -9.97 -11.04 -17.85
CA VAL A 23 -9.05 -9.89 -17.81
C VAL A 23 -7.65 -10.37 -18.10
N MET A 24 -6.97 -9.68 -18.99
CA MET A 24 -5.56 -9.85 -19.27
C MET A 24 -4.80 -8.57 -19.01
N TYR A 25 -3.60 -8.73 -18.46
CA TYR A 25 -2.69 -7.62 -18.23
C TYR A 25 -1.25 -8.04 -18.54
N ASN A 26 -0.58 -7.31 -19.44
CA ASN A 26 0.85 -7.49 -19.68
C ASN A 26 1.65 -6.48 -18.84
N ALA A 27 2.33 -6.98 -17.82
CA ALA A 27 3.08 -6.14 -16.85
C ALA A 27 4.32 -5.47 -17.45
N LYS A 28 4.85 -5.96 -18.57
CA LYS A 28 6.00 -5.37 -19.27
C LYS A 28 5.58 -4.22 -20.19
N GLU A 29 4.53 -4.44 -20.96
CA GLU A 29 4.03 -3.48 -21.95
C GLU A 29 2.96 -2.56 -21.35
N GLN A 30 2.48 -2.86 -20.13
CA GLN A 30 1.45 -2.14 -19.38
C GLN A 30 0.15 -2.01 -20.19
N THR A 31 -0.23 -3.10 -20.85
CA THR A 31 -1.46 -3.18 -21.66
C THR A 31 -2.52 -3.99 -20.92
N TYR A 32 -3.75 -3.53 -21.00
CA TYR A 32 -4.93 -4.12 -20.37
C TYR A 32 -5.95 -4.53 -21.43
N LEU A 33 -6.62 -5.67 -21.23
CA LEU A 33 -7.71 -6.15 -22.04
C LEU A 33 -8.75 -6.85 -21.18
N SER A 34 -10.02 -6.45 -21.31
CA SER A 34 -11.17 -7.19 -20.79
C SER A 34 -12.00 -7.76 -21.95
N PHE A 35 -12.58 -8.93 -21.74
CA PHE A 35 -13.34 -9.64 -22.79
C PHE A 35 -14.37 -10.59 -22.19
N ASP A 36 -15.45 -10.84 -22.93
CA ASP A 36 -16.47 -11.80 -22.57
C ASP A 36 -16.00 -13.22 -22.87
N ILE A 37 -16.29 -14.16 -21.96
CA ILE A 37 -15.93 -15.56 -22.11
C ILE A 37 -17.16 -16.38 -22.47
N HIS A 38 -17.17 -16.95 -23.67
CA HIS A 38 -18.21 -17.86 -24.13
C HIS A 38 -17.67 -18.91 -25.11
N GLY A 39 -18.44 -19.93 -25.37
CA GLY A 39 -18.16 -20.93 -26.41
C GLY A 39 -16.76 -21.52 -26.34
N LEU A 40 -16.07 -21.46 -27.47
CA LEU A 40 -14.75 -22.02 -27.66
C LEU A 40 -13.68 -21.25 -26.88
N LEU A 41 -13.83 -19.93 -26.71
CA LEU A 41 -12.91 -19.09 -25.98
C LEU A 41 -12.75 -19.53 -24.51
N LYS A 42 -13.85 -19.98 -23.87
CA LYS A 42 -13.79 -20.53 -22.50
C LYS A 42 -12.83 -21.72 -22.39
N LYS A 43 -12.93 -22.66 -23.37
CA LYS A 43 -12.03 -23.82 -23.44
C LYS A 43 -10.58 -23.38 -23.57
N TYR A 44 -10.29 -22.42 -24.41
CA TYR A 44 -8.93 -21.93 -24.67
C TYR A 44 -8.33 -21.19 -23.47
N CYS A 45 -9.10 -20.35 -22.79
CA CYS A 45 -8.67 -19.68 -21.55
C CYS A 45 -8.35 -20.68 -20.43
N LEU A 46 -9.18 -21.72 -20.26
CA LEU A 46 -8.91 -22.81 -19.31
C LEU A 46 -7.63 -23.56 -19.67
N MET A 47 -7.42 -23.87 -20.95
CA MET A 47 -6.20 -24.55 -21.40
C MET A 47 -4.93 -23.71 -21.15
N LEU A 48 -4.99 -22.37 -21.36
CA LEU A 48 -3.88 -21.47 -21.09
C LEU A 48 -3.53 -21.43 -19.59
N ASN A 49 -4.52 -21.48 -18.72
CA ASN A 49 -4.31 -21.50 -17.26
C ASN A 49 -3.82 -22.85 -16.72
N GLU A 50 -3.86 -23.93 -17.51
CA GLU A 50 -3.28 -25.22 -17.13
C GLU A 50 -1.76 -25.23 -17.34
N LEU A 51 -0.98 -25.39 -16.28
CA LEU A 51 0.50 -25.38 -16.32
C LEU A 51 1.11 -26.39 -17.29
N ARG A 52 0.45 -27.55 -17.50
CA ARG A 52 0.92 -28.58 -18.43
C ARG A 52 0.98 -28.10 -19.88
N ASN A 53 0.19 -27.07 -20.24
CA ASN A 53 0.16 -26.50 -21.58
C ASN A 53 1.27 -25.48 -21.82
N LEU A 54 2.07 -25.15 -20.79
CA LEU A 54 3.21 -24.24 -20.89
C LEU A 54 2.85 -22.92 -21.56
N TYR A 55 1.68 -22.38 -21.16
CA TYR A 55 1.12 -21.10 -21.61
C TYR A 55 0.98 -20.99 -23.13
N THR A 56 0.88 -22.15 -23.79
CA THR A 56 0.78 -22.29 -25.25
C THR A 56 -0.31 -23.30 -25.59
N ILE A 57 -1.10 -22.98 -26.59
CA ILE A 57 -2.19 -23.83 -27.09
C ILE A 57 -2.05 -24.05 -28.59
N ASP A 58 -2.53 -25.19 -29.03
CA ASP A 58 -2.63 -25.56 -30.42
C ASP A 58 -3.98 -25.11 -30.96
N VAL A 59 -3.98 -24.34 -32.03
CA VAL A 59 -5.20 -23.87 -32.70
C VAL A 59 -5.43 -24.72 -33.99
N SER A 60 -6.52 -25.49 -33.98
CA SER A 60 -6.87 -26.33 -35.15
C SER A 60 -7.39 -25.48 -36.31
N PRO A 61 -7.38 -26.00 -37.57
CA PRO A 61 -7.99 -25.30 -38.69
C PRO A 61 -9.49 -25.00 -38.46
N GLU A 62 -10.19 -25.92 -37.79
CA GLU A 62 -11.62 -25.80 -37.47
C GLU A 62 -11.84 -24.71 -36.41
N ASP A 63 -11.04 -24.70 -35.34
CA ASP A 63 -11.13 -23.71 -34.28
C ASP A 63 -10.75 -22.30 -34.77
N TRP A 64 -9.84 -22.19 -35.78
CA TRP A 64 -9.46 -20.91 -36.39
C TRP A 64 -10.57 -20.24 -37.18
N GLU A 65 -11.57 -21.00 -37.64
CA GLU A 65 -12.76 -20.46 -38.32
C GLU A 65 -13.75 -19.82 -37.34
N ASP A 66 -13.61 -20.09 -36.03
CA ASP A 66 -14.39 -19.41 -35.02
C ASP A 66 -13.99 -17.93 -34.95
N THR A 67 -14.95 -17.06 -35.22
CA THR A 67 -14.71 -15.61 -35.38
C THR A 67 -14.34 -14.96 -34.05
N ASP A 68 -14.93 -15.42 -32.96
CA ASP A 68 -14.74 -14.83 -31.64
C ASP A 68 -13.35 -15.21 -31.07
N LEU A 69 -12.98 -16.48 -31.16
CA LEU A 69 -11.64 -16.95 -30.79
C LEU A 69 -10.57 -16.26 -31.64
N ARG A 70 -10.74 -16.21 -32.97
CA ARG A 70 -9.77 -15.57 -33.84
C ARG A 70 -9.62 -14.08 -33.54
N SER A 71 -10.73 -13.37 -33.35
CA SER A 71 -10.72 -11.94 -33.00
C SER A 71 -10.00 -11.69 -31.70
N TRP A 72 -10.29 -12.49 -30.68
CA TRP A 72 -9.62 -12.40 -29.38
C TRP A 72 -8.11 -12.66 -29.49
N ILE A 73 -7.69 -13.73 -30.20
CA ILE A 73 -6.26 -14.01 -30.41
C ILE A 73 -5.56 -12.83 -31.11
N LEU A 74 -6.14 -12.30 -32.18
CA LEU A 74 -5.55 -11.17 -32.92
C LEU A 74 -5.46 -9.91 -32.02
N GLN A 75 -6.49 -9.63 -31.24
CA GLN A 75 -6.50 -8.51 -30.31
C GLN A 75 -5.44 -8.65 -29.22
N THR A 76 -5.24 -9.85 -28.67
CA THR A 76 -4.19 -10.09 -27.67
C THR A 76 -2.78 -9.96 -28.25
N VAL A 77 -2.58 -10.36 -29.52
CA VAL A 77 -1.29 -10.15 -30.21
C VAL A 77 -1.04 -8.67 -30.47
N GLU A 78 -2.06 -7.93 -30.91
CA GLU A 78 -1.97 -6.47 -31.12
C GLU A 78 -1.61 -5.73 -29.82
N ASN A 79 -2.21 -6.15 -28.68
CA ASN A 79 -1.91 -5.63 -27.36
C ASN A 79 -0.60 -6.17 -26.74
N LYS A 80 0.20 -6.90 -27.53
CA LYS A 80 1.50 -7.46 -27.09
C LYS A 80 1.38 -8.38 -25.86
N MET A 81 0.30 -9.13 -25.76
CA MET A 81 0.04 -10.07 -24.68
C MET A 81 0.52 -11.48 -25.02
N GLY A 82 0.69 -11.79 -26.29
CA GLY A 82 1.13 -13.09 -26.79
C GLY A 82 1.57 -13.03 -28.23
N CYS A 83 1.83 -14.20 -28.81
CA CYS A 83 2.21 -14.35 -30.22
C CYS A 83 1.44 -15.51 -30.86
N LEU A 84 1.22 -15.39 -32.16
CA LEU A 84 0.65 -16.42 -33.03
C LEU A 84 1.73 -16.89 -33.99
N ILE A 85 2.02 -18.20 -34.01
CA ILE A 85 3.08 -18.80 -34.82
C ILE A 85 2.44 -19.87 -35.72
N GLU A 86 2.69 -19.79 -37.01
CA GLU A 86 2.22 -20.79 -37.97
C GLU A 86 2.97 -22.13 -37.75
N CYS A 87 2.23 -23.22 -37.68
CA CYS A 87 2.82 -24.55 -37.50
C CYS A 87 3.46 -25.04 -38.80
N THR A 88 4.78 -25.01 -38.81
CA THR A 88 5.60 -25.59 -39.89
C THR A 88 6.39 -26.80 -39.36
N ASP A 89 6.89 -27.64 -40.26
CA ASP A 89 7.73 -28.80 -39.85
C ASP A 89 9.09 -28.37 -39.30
N SER A 90 9.49 -27.12 -39.48
CA SER A 90 10.76 -26.56 -39.03
C SER A 90 10.69 -25.76 -37.71
N GLU A 91 9.49 -25.34 -37.33
CA GLU A 91 9.29 -24.51 -36.11
C GLU A 91 8.81 -25.36 -34.95
N PRO A 92 9.57 -25.41 -33.84
CA PRO A 92 9.13 -26.14 -32.66
C PRO A 92 7.97 -25.40 -31.98
N ARG A 93 7.12 -26.17 -31.29
CA ARG A 93 6.06 -25.58 -30.43
C ARG A 93 6.69 -24.64 -29.41
N PRO A 94 6.24 -23.38 -29.32
CA PRO A 94 6.78 -22.43 -28.33
C PRO A 94 6.45 -22.89 -26.91
N ILE A 95 7.31 -22.49 -25.99
CA ILE A 95 7.16 -22.78 -24.56
C ILE A 95 7.23 -21.45 -23.81
N SER A 96 6.20 -21.16 -23.03
CA SER A 96 6.15 -20.02 -22.14
C SER A 96 5.66 -20.47 -20.76
N PHE A 97 5.91 -19.69 -19.75
CA PHE A 97 5.42 -19.95 -18.41
C PHE A 97 4.51 -18.81 -17.95
N PRO A 98 3.33 -19.12 -17.40
CA PRO A 98 2.51 -18.09 -16.79
C PRO A 98 3.29 -17.40 -15.65
N PRO A 99 3.01 -16.13 -15.36
CA PRO A 99 3.60 -15.46 -14.23
C PRO A 99 3.06 -16.06 -12.93
N LEU A 100 3.85 -16.95 -12.31
CA LEU A 100 3.50 -17.64 -11.07
C LEU A 100 4.36 -17.11 -9.94
N LEU A 101 3.69 -16.74 -8.86
CA LEU A 101 4.37 -16.45 -7.60
C LEU A 101 4.62 -17.76 -6.85
N ASN A 102 5.85 -18.21 -6.86
CA ASN A 102 6.27 -19.34 -6.03
C ASN A 102 6.82 -18.81 -4.69
N LEU A 103 5.92 -18.48 -3.79
CA LEU A 103 6.29 -18.16 -2.42
C LEU A 103 6.38 -19.45 -1.61
N GLN A 104 7.58 -19.73 -1.13
CA GLN A 104 7.68 -20.54 0.06
C GLN A 104 7.00 -19.74 1.19
N SER A 105 6.03 -20.35 1.85
CA SER A 105 5.40 -19.74 3.01
C SER A 105 6.47 -19.48 4.07
N ASP A 106 6.86 -18.23 4.22
CA ASP A 106 7.83 -17.78 5.24
C ASP A 106 7.35 -18.15 6.63
N VAL A 107 6.03 -18.14 6.86
CA VAL A 107 5.41 -18.54 8.13
C VAL A 107 5.65 -20.04 8.41
N ASP A 108 5.41 -20.92 7.43
CA ASP A 108 5.68 -22.34 7.58
C ASP A 108 7.17 -22.63 7.77
N ARG A 109 8.02 -21.80 7.15
CA ARG A 109 9.46 -21.88 7.32
C ARG A 109 9.87 -21.46 8.73
N ILE A 110 9.34 -20.31 9.24
CA ILE A 110 9.56 -19.83 10.61
C ILE A 110 9.10 -20.87 11.64
N GLU A 111 8.00 -21.58 11.38
CA GLU A 111 7.50 -22.64 12.29
C GLU A 111 8.35 -23.90 12.29
N LYS A 112 8.91 -24.27 11.15
CA LYS A 112 9.71 -25.49 10.99
C LYS A 112 11.16 -25.30 11.45
N GLU A 113 11.73 -24.15 11.17
CA GLU A 113 13.11 -23.83 11.54
C GLU A 113 13.13 -23.17 12.92
N LYS A 114 13.32 -23.96 13.98
CA LYS A 114 13.43 -23.48 15.38
C LYS A 114 14.77 -22.81 15.70
N GLY A 115 15.50 -22.32 14.71
CA GLY A 115 16.83 -21.74 14.87
C GLY A 115 16.84 -20.22 14.93
N ARG A 116 17.88 -19.65 15.56
CA ARG A 116 18.13 -18.19 15.65
C ARG A 116 18.16 -17.47 14.30
N GLU A 117 18.63 -18.14 13.25
CA GLU A 117 18.81 -17.55 11.92
C GLU A 117 17.50 -17.11 11.25
N VAL A 118 16.42 -17.87 11.44
CA VAL A 118 15.11 -17.50 10.87
C VAL A 118 14.51 -16.31 11.57
N GLY A 119 14.73 -16.24 12.84
CA GLY A 119 14.33 -15.13 13.68
C GLY A 119 14.96 -13.81 13.21
N GLU A 120 16.25 -13.75 12.92
CA GLU A 120 16.96 -12.54 12.49
C GLU A 120 16.38 -11.98 11.18
N TYR A 121 16.03 -12.83 10.22
CA TYR A 121 15.43 -12.40 8.95
C TYR A 121 14.01 -11.84 9.07
N VAL A 122 13.30 -12.12 10.15
CA VAL A 122 11.95 -11.55 10.38
C VAL A 122 12.03 -10.05 10.59
N ALA A 123 13.07 -9.56 11.27
CA ALA A 123 13.29 -8.13 11.49
C ALA A 123 13.52 -7.35 10.20
N TYR A 124 14.00 -7.98 9.11
CA TYR A 124 14.14 -7.35 7.79
C TYR A 124 12.83 -6.86 7.18
N ASN A 125 11.71 -7.37 7.66
CA ASN A 125 10.40 -6.94 7.20
C ASN A 125 9.88 -5.70 7.95
N TRP A 126 10.54 -5.30 9.05
CA TRP A 126 10.16 -4.11 9.80
C TRP A 126 10.91 -2.89 9.30
N ASN A 127 10.23 -2.02 8.58
CA ASN A 127 10.83 -0.88 7.91
C ASN A 127 10.24 0.47 8.33
N GLU A 128 9.10 0.50 9.01
CA GLU A 128 8.46 1.72 9.47
C GLU A 128 7.93 1.59 10.90
N LEU A 129 8.20 2.61 11.71
CA LEU A 129 7.72 2.75 13.09
C LEU A 129 6.97 4.07 13.23
N SER A 130 5.74 4.03 13.73
CA SER A 130 4.97 5.23 14.08
C SER A 130 4.79 5.32 15.59
N LEU A 131 5.21 6.43 16.17
CA LEU A 131 5.15 6.71 17.60
C LEU A 131 4.10 7.79 17.86
N PHE A 132 2.99 7.42 18.47
CA PHE A 132 1.96 8.35 18.91
C PHE A 132 2.35 8.90 20.29
N LEU A 133 2.63 10.21 20.35
CA LEU A 133 3.22 10.83 21.53
C LEU A 133 2.22 11.01 22.67
N GLY A 134 0.93 11.07 22.39
CA GLY A 134 -0.13 11.41 23.34
C GLY A 134 -0.40 12.91 23.40
N GLY A 135 -1.20 13.33 24.39
CA GLY A 135 -1.72 14.68 24.49
C GLY A 135 -3.11 14.81 23.88
N HIS A 136 -3.61 16.03 23.81
CA HIS A 136 -4.95 16.30 23.28
C HIS A 136 -4.99 16.25 21.75
N SER A 137 -6.08 15.71 21.21
CA SER A 137 -6.38 15.70 19.78
C SER A 137 -7.81 16.17 19.53
N GLU A 138 -8.00 17.13 18.62
CA GLU A 138 -9.32 17.65 18.26
C GLU A 138 -10.18 16.60 17.54
N HIS A 139 -9.53 15.73 16.77
CA HIS A 139 -10.19 14.70 15.96
C HIS A 139 -9.60 13.31 16.21
N PRO A 140 -9.78 12.74 17.42
CA PRO A 140 -9.10 11.50 17.82
C PRO A 140 -9.42 10.30 16.92
N ALA A 141 -10.57 10.27 16.25
CA ALA A 141 -10.94 9.18 15.35
C ALA A 141 -10.10 9.15 14.06
N TYR A 142 -9.46 10.26 13.69
CA TYR A 142 -8.68 10.34 12.45
C TYR A 142 -7.43 9.46 12.50
N CYS A 143 -6.86 9.22 13.68
CA CYS A 143 -5.69 8.32 13.84
C CYS A 143 -5.95 6.88 13.36
N ARG A 144 -7.21 6.49 13.16
CA ARG A 144 -7.58 5.21 12.57
C ARG A 144 -7.59 5.23 11.04
N GLN A 145 -7.55 6.39 10.42
CA GLN A 145 -7.60 6.55 8.97
C GLN A 145 -6.22 6.83 8.38
N PHE A 146 -5.45 7.70 9.04
CA PHE A 146 -4.10 8.08 8.65
C PHE A 146 -3.28 8.47 9.89
N LEU A 147 -2.01 8.84 9.69
CA LEU A 147 -1.14 9.28 10.79
C LEU A 147 -1.62 10.63 11.32
N TYR A 148 -2.45 10.63 12.32
CA TYR A 148 -3.02 11.82 12.97
C TYR A 148 -2.92 11.67 14.49
N PRO A 149 -2.68 12.74 15.28
CA PRO A 149 -2.55 12.66 16.72
C PRO A 149 -3.70 11.89 17.40
N ALA A 150 -3.34 10.93 18.23
CA ALA A 150 -4.30 10.21 19.06
C ALA A 150 -4.53 10.99 20.36
N ASP A 151 -5.79 11.04 20.81
CA ASP A 151 -6.13 11.64 22.10
C ASP A 151 -5.74 10.71 23.25
N SER A 152 -4.99 11.22 24.22
CA SER A 152 -4.57 10.46 25.40
C SER A 152 -4.20 11.39 26.56
N GLU A 153 -4.65 11.05 27.76
CA GLU A 153 -4.23 11.72 28.99
C GLU A 153 -2.77 11.40 29.35
N HIS A 154 -2.21 10.34 28.77
CA HIS A 154 -0.84 9.90 29.01
C HIS A 154 0.04 10.17 27.80
N TYR A 155 1.30 10.43 28.06
CA TYR A 155 2.34 10.48 27.05
C TYR A 155 3.05 9.15 26.91
N LEU A 156 3.60 8.88 25.74
CA LEU A 156 4.42 7.71 25.46
C LEU A 156 5.59 7.62 26.45
N ASP A 157 5.74 6.48 27.13
CA ASP A 157 6.83 6.25 28.06
C ASP A 157 8.15 6.03 27.31
N ILE A 158 9.06 6.99 27.45
CA ILE A 158 10.36 6.95 26.76
C ILE A 158 11.25 5.81 27.24
N GLN A 159 11.20 5.43 28.53
CA GLN A 159 12.02 4.33 29.03
C GLN A 159 11.51 2.98 28.53
N ALA A 160 10.20 2.80 28.49
CA ALA A 160 9.60 1.60 27.90
C ALA A 160 9.91 1.51 26.41
N LEU A 161 9.88 2.64 25.68
CA LEU A 161 10.24 2.71 24.26
C LEU A 161 11.70 2.31 24.03
N GLU A 162 12.65 2.85 24.79
CA GLU A 162 14.07 2.48 24.67
C GLU A 162 14.28 0.98 24.90
N ASN A 163 13.65 0.41 25.94
CA ASN A 163 13.73 -1.01 26.22
C ASN A 163 13.13 -1.84 25.09
N PHE A 164 12.00 -1.42 24.53
CA PHE A 164 11.34 -2.07 23.39
C PHE A 164 12.24 -2.09 22.17
N LEU A 165 12.80 -0.93 21.80
CA LEU A 165 13.67 -0.81 20.63
C LEU A 165 14.98 -1.61 20.78
N ALA A 166 15.49 -1.75 22.01
CA ALA A 166 16.66 -2.57 22.29
C ALA A 166 16.42 -4.09 22.09
N THR A 167 15.17 -4.52 21.92
CA THR A 167 14.85 -5.95 21.68
C THR A 167 15.07 -6.41 20.24
N ALA A 168 15.33 -5.51 19.30
CA ALA A 168 15.48 -5.82 17.89
C ALA A 168 16.71 -5.13 17.27
N ASP A 169 17.19 -5.72 16.17
CA ASP A 169 18.12 -5.04 15.25
C ASP A 169 17.32 -4.04 14.41
N ASN A 170 17.65 -2.76 14.55
CA ASN A 170 16.96 -1.66 13.88
C ASN A 170 17.58 -1.28 12.53
N THR A 171 18.52 -2.05 12.03
CA THR A 171 19.29 -1.74 10.80
C THR A 171 18.39 -1.58 9.56
N TYR A 172 17.22 -2.20 9.56
CA TYR A 172 16.28 -2.18 8.43
C TYR A 172 15.15 -1.17 8.58
N LEU A 173 15.07 -0.49 9.71
CA LEU A 173 14.12 0.59 9.92
C LEU A 173 14.55 1.79 9.07
N ILE A 174 13.70 2.18 8.11
CA ILE A 174 13.99 3.27 7.16
C ILE A 174 13.20 4.54 7.45
N GLN A 175 12.11 4.41 8.22
CA GLN A 175 11.21 5.51 8.53
C GLN A 175 10.72 5.44 9.98
N ILE A 176 10.80 6.57 10.69
CA ILE A 176 10.17 6.78 12.00
C ILE A 176 9.23 7.96 11.89
N ASN A 177 7.97 7.75 12.24
CA ASN A 177 6.95 8.80 12.28
C ASN A 177 6.66 9.16 13.73
N LEU A 178 6.77 10.42 14.08
CA LEU A 178 6.38 10.96 15.37
C LEU A 178 5.07 11.71 15.20
N VAL A 179 4.02 11.28 15.88
CA VAL A 179 2.67 11.77 15.67
C VAL A 179 2.16 12.44 16.92
N GLY A 180 2.02 13.76 16.89
CA GLY A 180 1.62 14.59 18.02
C GLY A 180 2.49 15.82 18.21
N ASP A 181 2.15 16.65 19.20
CA ASP A 181 2.90 17.89 19.50
C ASP A 181 4.18 17.58 20.31
N MET A 182 5.32 17.62 19.63
CA MET A 182 6.64 17.41 20.24
C MET A 182 6.96 18.43 21.34
N GLN A 183 6.43 19.65 21.27
CA GLN A 183 6.69 20.66 22.31
C GLN A 183 5.98 20.35 23.62
N GLN A 184 4.83 19.71 23.56
CA GLN A 184 4.08 19.24 24.71
C GLN A 184 4.62 17.91 25.27
N TYR A 185 5.39 17.15 24.48
CA TYR A 185 5.93 15.87 24.92
C TYR A 185 7.01 16.06 26.02
N PRO A 186 6.83 15.50 27.22
CA PRO A 186 7.69 15.79 28.36
C PRO A 186 9.16 15.37 28.19
N HIS A 187 9.43 14.39 27.33
CA HIS A 187 10.76 13.80 27.13
C HIS A 187 11.32 14.06 25.73
N LYS A 188 10.96 15.20 25.12
CA LYS A 188 11.30 15.53 23.74
C LYS A 188 12.81 15.46 23.43
N GLU A 189 13.66 16.01 24.30
CA GLU A 189 15.10 16.00 24.11
C GLU A 189 15.66 14.56 24.12
N ARG A 190 15.21 13.74 25.06
CA ARG A 190 15.62 12.35 25.18
C ARG A 190 15.15 11.54 23.96
N LEU A 191 13.93 11.81 23.44
CA LEU A 191 13.43 11.18 22.23
C LEU A 191 14.24 11.60 21.00
N LEU A 192 14.57 12.89 20.85
CA LEU A 192 15.42 13.35 19.75
C LEU A 192 16.81 12.71 19.79
N HIS A 193 17.44 12.62 20.97
CA HIS A 193 18.72 11.91 21.13
C HIS A 193 18.60 10.41 20.81
N LEU A 194 17.46 9.78 21.15
CA LEU A 194 17.22 8.39 20.76
C LEU A 194 17.18 8.26 19.23
N LEU A 195 16.55 9.19 18.52
CA LEU A 195 16.48 9.19 17.06
C LEU A 195 17.85 9.30 16.38
N GLU A 196 18.82 10.01 16.98
CA GLU A 196 20.20 10.11 16.46
C GLU A 196 20.88 8.74 16.33
N SER A 197 20.43 7.73 17.09
CA SER A 197 20.98 6.37 17.02
C SER A 197 20.49 5.58 15.80
N PHE A 198 19.51 6.10 15.03
CA PHE A 198 18.94 5.45 13.85
C PHE A 198 19.42 6.11 12.57
N THR A 199 19.58 5.30 11.52
CA THR A 199 19.78 5.80 10.15
C THR A 199 18.46 6.09 9.43
N ALA A 200 17.33 5.78 10.06
CA ALA A 200 15.99 6.00 9.54
C ALA A 200 15.70 7.50 9.44
N LYS A 201 14.94 7.88 8.40
CA LYS A 201 14.34 9.21 8.34
C LYS A 201 13.32 9.39 9.45
N ALA A 202 13.27 10.59 10.05
CA ALA A 202 12.23 10.94 11.01
C ALA A 202 11.26 11.98 10.42
N SER A 203 9.96 11.69 10.46
CA SER A 203 8.90 12.61 10.06
C SER A 203 8.03 12.98 11.24
N PHE A 204 7.80 14.28 11.44
CA PHE A 204 7.04 14.84 12.56
C PHE A 204 5.65 15.27 12.06
N TYR A 205 4.62 14.51 12.44
CA TYR A 205 3.23 14.77 12.10
C TYR A 205 2.58 15.60 13.20
N MET A 206 2.29 16.86 12.93
CA MET A 206 1.75 17.80 13.91
C MET A 206 0.77 18.79 13.30
N SER A 207 -0.07 19.41 14.13
CA SER A 207 -0.97 20.45 13.65
C SER A 207 -0.21 21.71 13.21
N GLY A 208 -0.66 22.32 12.13
CA GLY A 208 -0.15 23.61 11.67
C GLY A 208 -0.89 24.81 12.26
N ASP A 209 -1.73 24.63 13.30
CA ASP A 209 -2.41 25.72 13.99
C ASP A 209 -1.51 26.42 15.01
N ASN A 210 -0.54 25.74 15.57
CA ASN A 210 0.34 26.22 16.62
C ASN A 210 1.75 26.54 16.09
N VAL A 211 1.91 27.78 15.60
CA VAL A 211 3.21 28.28 15.09
C VAL A 211 4.31 28.18 16.16
N ASN A 212 3.98 28.43 17.45
CA ASN A 212 4.96 28.35 18.53
C ASN A 212 5.47 26.91 18.75
N SER A 213 4.64 25.89 18.52
CA SER A 213 5.08 24.49 18.62
C SER A 213 6.07 24.15 17.50
N VAL A 214 5.85 24.62 16.30
CA VAL A 214 6.78 24.45 15.17
C VAL A 214 8.08 25.20 15.43
N ASP A 215 8.01 26.48 15.80
CA ASP A 215 9.20 27.29 16.12
C ASP A 215 10.01 26.69 17.28
N GLY A 216 9.34 26.30 18.36
CA GLY A 216 9.98 25.65 19.48
C GLY A 216 10.69 24.33 19.15
N LEU A 217 10.13 23.52 18.23
CA LEU A 217 10.76 22.31 17.74
C LEU A 217 12.02 22.62 16.93
N LEU A 218 11.96 23.57 16.01
CA LEU A 218 13.09 24.01 15.19
C LEU A 218 14.25 24.58 15.99
N ASN A 219 13.97 25.18 17.15
CA ASN A 219 14.94 25.75 18.06
C ASN A 219 15.44 24.76 19.11
N THR A 220 14.96 23.51 19.10
CA THR A 220 15.48 22.45 19.98
C THR A 220 16.85 22.00 19.49
N PRO A 221 17.93 22.03 20.32
CA PRO A 221 19.29 21.75 19.85
C PRO A 221 19.50 20.38 19.21
N ALA A 222 18.78 19.37 19.67
CA ALA A 222 18.84 18.00 19.12
C ALA A 222 17.98 17.79 17.86
N PHE A 223 17.33 18.85 17.33
CA PHE A 223 16.55 18.71 16.11
C PHE A 223 17.46 18.75 14.88
N ASP A 224 17.61 17.62 14.22
CA ASP A 224 18.44 17.46 13.01
C ASP A 224 17.68 17.98 11.76
N LYS A 225 18.02 19.19 11.33
CA LYS A 225 17.38 19.88 10.21
C LYS A 225 17.60 19.21 8.85
N ASP A 226 18.63 18.41 8.72
CA ASP A 226 18.99 17.76 7.45
C ASP A 226 18.30 16.40 7.27
N ASN A 227 18.04 15.69 8.38
CA ASN A 227 17.46 14.35 8.37
C ASN A 227 15.99 14.29 8.78
N TYR A 228 15.45 15.37 9.34
CA TYR A 228 14.08 15.41 9.82
C TYR A 228 13.15 16.16 8.87
N GLU A 229 11.91 15.69 8.77
CA GLU A 229 10.88 16.28 7.92
C GLU A 229 9.64 16.63 8.75
N LEU A 230 9.04 17.78 8.45
CA LEU A 230 7.76 18.19 9.04
C LEU A 230 6.59 17.84 8.12
N LYS A 231 5.57 17.19 8.67
CA LYS A 231 4.28 16.89 8.05
C LYS A 231 3.21 17.66 8.81
N LEU A 232 2.78 18.79 8.26
CA LEU A 232 1.93 19.76 8.93
C LEU A 232 0.47 19.62 8.45
N TYR A 233 -0.46 19.40 9.36
CA TYR A 233 -1.88 19.45 9.02
C TYR A 233 -2.32 20.90 8.84
N TYR A 234 -2.92 21.18 7.69
CA TYR A 234 -3.44 22.52 7.41
C TYR A 234 -4.58 22.86 8.35
N ALA A 235 -4.47 23.98 9.06
CA ALA A 235 -5.43 24.43 10.05
C ALA A 235 -6.04 25.81 9.70
N GLY A 236 -5.45 26.56 8.78
CA GLY A 236 -5.94 27.87 8.33
C GLY A 236 -4.88 28.68 7.61
N GLN A 237 -5.32 29.73 6.91
CA GLN A 237 -4.43 30.55 6.05
C GLN A 237 -3.38 31.32 6.85
N ASP A 238 -3.75 31.90 7.98
CA ASP A 238 -2.83 32.75 8.75
C ASP A 238 -1.64 31.96 9.29
N SER A 239 -1.87 30.80 9.89
CA SER A 239 -0.82 29.91 10.39
C SER A 239 0.00 29.30 9.25
N PHE A 240 -0.66 28.95 8.14
CA PHE A 240 0.01 28.47 6.93
C PHE A 240 1.03 29.47 6.41
N ASP A 241 0.62 30.73 6.23
CA ASP A 241 1.50 31.79 5.72
C ASP A 241 2.64 32.13 6.68
N GLU A 242 2.38 32.09 7.99
CA GLU A 242 3.39 32.37 9.02
C GLU A 242 4.43 31.26 9.09
N ILE A 243 4.00 30.00 9.12
CA ILE A 243 4.91 28.83 9.15
C ILE A 243 5.72 28.75 7.86
N ASN A 244 5.10 28.96 6.68
CA ASN A 244 5.86 28.96 5.43
C ASN A 244 6.94 30.04 5.40
N ARG A 245 6.66 31.25 5.90
CA ARG A 245 7.67 32.32 6.02
C ARG A 245 8.80 31.92 6.98
N MET A 246 8.48 31.28 8.10
CA MET A 246 9.45 30.81 9.07
C MET A 246 10.35 29.70 8.50
N LEU A 247 9.78 28.79 7.71
CA LEU A 247 10.51 27.65 7.14
C LEU A 247 11.28 28.01 5.86
N ALA A 248 10.94 29.09 5.17
CA ALA A 248 11.52 29.47 3.88
C ALA A 248 13.05 29.61 3.92
N ASP A 249 13.60 30.09 5.04
CA ASP A 249 15.03 30.32 5.22
C ASP A 249 15.72 29.13 5.96
N THR A 250 15.01 28.02 6.15
CA THR A 250 15.56 26.84 6.80
C THR A 250 15.90 25.74 5.80
N ALA A 251 16.79 24.81 6.17
CA ALA A 251 17.10 23.60 5.39
C ALA A 251 16.08 22.48 5.64
N VAL A 252 15.10 22.68 6.53
CA VAL A 252 14.15 21.63 6.95
C VAL A 252 13.20 21.28 5.82
N ALA A 253 13.13 20.01 5.48
CA ALA A 253 12.12 19.49 4.57
C ALA A 253 10.74 19.53 5.24
N TYR A 254 9.72 20.06 4.54
CA TYR A 254 8.36 20.06 5.04
C TYR A 254 7.33 19.91 3.95
N SER A 255 6.15 19.45 4.34
CA SER A 255 4.97 19.39 3.48
C SER A 255 3.69 19.56 4.30
N TRP A 256 2.64 20.02 3.63
CA TRP A 256 1.32 20.19 4.23
C TRP A 256 0.41 19.03 3.87
N ILE A 257 -0.43 18.64 4.82
CA ILE A 257 -1.50 17.68 4.66
C ILE A 257 -2.82 18.43 4.74
N TYR A 258 -3.56 18.48 3.64
CA TYR A 258 -4.87 19.14 3.58
C TYR A 258 -5.97 18.08 3.76
N ILE A 259 -6.70 18.17 4.86
CA ILE A 259 -7.80 17.26 5.17
C ILE A 259 -9.02 17.63 4.32
N LEU A 260 -9.55 16.63 3.59
CA LEU A 260 -10.70 16.78 2.71
C LEU A 260 -11.89 16.02 3.29
N SER A 261 -12.98 16.72 3.59
CA SER A 261 -14.22 16.13 4.08
C SER A 261 -15.41 16.30 3.14
N GLU A 262 -15.30 17.21 2.18
CA GLU A 262 -16.30 17.52 1.18
C GLU A 262 -15.66 17.96 -0.15
N GLU A 263 -16.41 17.98 -1.24
CA GLU A 263 -15.92 18.35 -2.57
C GLU A 263 -15.35 19.76 -2.61
N SER A 264 -15.98 20.71 -1.90
CA SER A 264 -15.52 22.11 -1.83
C SER A 264 -14.11 22.26 -1.24
N ASP A 265 -13.64 21.29 -0.46
CA ASP A 265 -12.28 21.30 0.10
C ASP A 265 -11.22 21.04 -0.97
N ILE A 266 -11.58 20.30 -2.03
CA ILE A 266 -10.71 20.08 -3.19
C ILE A 266 -10.42 21.40 -3.88
N ASP A 267 -11.44 22.18 -4.15
CA ASP A 267 -11.30 23.49 -4.79
C ASP A 267 -10.45 24.46 -3.93
N LYS A 268 -10.72 24.50 -2.62
CA LYS A 268 -9.94 25.31 -1.66
C LYS A 268 -8.46 24.91 -1.66
N MET A 269 -8.19 23.61 -1.63
CA MET A 269 -6.83 23.08 -1.67
C MET A 269 -6.13 23.43 -3.00
N GLU A 270 -6.82 23.31 -4.14
CA GLU A 270 -6.24 23.65 -5.44
C GLU A 270 -5.91 25.16 -5.57
N VAL A 271 -6.76 26.02 -5.03
CA VAL A 271 -6.45 27.46 -4.94
C VAL A 271 -5.20 27.69 -4.09
N LEU A 272 -5.07 26.99 -2.95
CA LEU A 272 -3.91 27.09 -2.07
C LEU A 272 -2.62 26.60 -2.78
N ARG A 273 -2.68 25.51 -3.53
CA ARG A 273 -1.57 24.97 -4.33
C ARG A 273 -1.14 25.96 -5.42
N GLN A 274 -2.08 26.53 -6.16
CA GLN A 274 -1.79 27.48 -7.22
C GLN A 274 -1.13 28.75 -6.70
N SER A 275 -1.54 29.20 -5.52
CA SER A 275 -0.99 30.38 -4.86
C SER A 275 0.40 30.16 -4.26
N ASN A 276 0.77 28.89 -3.98
CA ASN A 276 1.99 28.51 -3.26
C ASN A 276 2.76 27.37 -3.96
N GLY A 277 3.00 27.49 -5.25
CA GLY A 277 3.54 26.44 -6.12
C GLY A 277 4.88 25.83 -5.73
N SER A 278 5.61 26.38 -4.76
CA SER A 278 6.85 25.83 -4.23
C SER A 278 6.62 24.90 -3.02
N VAL A 279 5.41 24.87 -2.46
CA VAL A 279 5.06 24.12 -1.25
C VAL A 279 4.30 22.86 -1.63
N VAL A 280 4.74 21.71 -1.10
CA VAL A 280 4.05 20.45 -1.31
C VAL A 280 2.83 20.37 -0.40
N ILE A 281 1.64 20.24 -1.01
CA ILE A 281 0.37 20.06 -0.30
C ILE A 281 -0.24 18.73 -0.74
N THR A 282 -0.43 17.81 0.20
CA THR A 282 -0.96 16.47 -0.05
C THR A 282 -2.44 16.39 0.38
N PRO A 283 -3.37 15.97 -0.49
CA PRO A 283 -4.75 15.72 -0.11
C PRO A 283 -4.85 14.52 0.83
N CYS A 284 -5.68 14.64 1.86
CA CYS A 284 -5.96 13.57 2.80
C CYS A 284 -7.47 13.49 3.05
N PRO A 285 -8.21 12.66 2.29
CA PRO A 285 -9.63 12.45 2.54
C PRO A 285 -9.88 11.90 3.95
N VAL A 286 -10.93 12.36 4.60
CA VAL A 286 -11.36 11.87 5.92
C VAL A 286 -12.83 11.48 5.89
N PHE A 287 -13.11 10.26 6.33
CA PHE A 287 -14.49 9.82 6.55
C PHE A 287 -15.00 10.30 7.91
N THR A 288 -16.04 11.13 7.90
CA THR A 288 -16.61 11.74 9.11
C THR A 288 -17.78 10.94 9.70
N GLY A 289 -18.25 9.92 8.97
CA GLY A 289 -19.40 9.10 9.32
C GLY A 289 -20.69 9.48 8.57
N ASP A 290 -20.76 10.68 8.01
CA ASP A 290 -21.89 11.22 7.29
C ASP A 290 -21.59 11.70 5.86
N ASN A 291 -20.33 11.69 5.45
CA ASN A 291 -19.87 12.14 4.13
C ASN A 291 -19.61 11.01 3.12
N LEU A 292 -20.40 9.93 3.18
CA LEU A 292 -20.21 8.79 2.28
C LEU A 292 -20.29 9.18 0.79
N ASN A 293 -21.20 10.11 0.43
CA ASN A 293 -21.35 10.57 -0.95
C ASN A 293 -20.04 11.21 -1.48
N PHE A 294 -19.33 11.97 -0.64
CA PHE A 294 -18.02 12.52 -1.01
C PHE A 294 -17.02 11.38 -1.30
N PHE A 295 -17.03 10.32 -0.49
CA PHE A 295 -16.17 9.17 -0.73
C PHE A 295 -16.54 8.43 -2.01
N GLU A 296 -17.82 8.23 -2.28
CA GLU A 296 -18.29 7.56 -3.50
C GLU A 296 -17.91 8.35 -4.74
N GLU A 297 -17.99 9.68 -4.72
CA GLU A 297 -17.70 10.52 -5.88
C GLU A 297 -16.21 10.80 -6.07
N CYS A 298 -15.43 10.99 -4.97
CA CYS A 298 -14.07 11.51 -5.06
C CYS A 298 -12.96 10.54 -4.62
N VAL A 299 -13.31 9.45 -3.93
CA VAL A 299 -12.31 8.53 -3.34
C VAL A 299 -12.44 7.10 -3.85
N TYR A 300 -13.65 6.66 -4.20
CA TYR A 300 -13.86 5.32 -4.74
C TYR A 300 -13.16 5.17 -6.10
N ILE A 301 -12.67 3.96 -6.34
CA ILE A 301 -11.91 3.61 -7.54
C ILE A 301 -12.89 3.35 -8.69
N TYR A 302 -12.68 4.00 -9.82
CA TYR A 302 -13.35 3.71 -11.09
C TYR A 302 -12.56 2.66 -11.90
N LYS A 303 -13.21 2.03 -12.87
CA LYS A 303 -12.57 1.05 -13.77
C LYS A 303 -11.38 1.68 -14.52
N GLU A 304 -11.54 2.93 -14.92
CA GLU A 304 -10.52 3.71 -15.61
C GLU A 304 -9.25 3.88 -14.77
N ASP A 305 -9.38 4.06 -13.47
CA ASP A 305 -8.24 4.18 -12.56
C ASP A 305 -7.40 2.90 -12.55
N ILE A 306 -8.06 1.72 -12.61
CA ILE A 306 -7.38 0.43 -12.66
C ILE A 306 -6.73 0.19 -14.03
N THR A 307 -7.43 0.52 -15.12
CA THR A 307 -6.97 0.25 -16.48
C THR A 307 -5.84 1.16 -16.93
N THR A 308 -5.70 2.34 -16.31
CA THR A 308 -4.62 3.30 -16.59
C THR A 308 -3.42 3.14 -15.66
N CYS A 309 -3.52 2.31 -14.62
CA CYS A 309 -2.39 2.03 -13.74
C CYS A 309 -1.27 1.28 -14.48
N SER A 310 -0.05 1.67 -14.19
CA SER A 310 1.17 1.04 -14.71
C SER A 310 1.78 0.15 -13.62
N TYR A 311 1.38 -1.11 -13.58
CA TYR A 311 1.94 -2.09 -12.64
C TYR A 311 2.99 -2.97 -13.31
N ASP A 312 4.13 -3.13 -12.67
CA ASP A 312 5.09 -4.16 -13.05
C ASP A 312 4.70 -5.52 -12.44
N LYS A 313 5.44 -6.57 -12.80
CA LYS A 313 5.20 -7.92 -12.28
C LYS A 313 5.37 -8.02 -10.77
N LYS A 314 6.25 -7.20 -10.17
CA LYS A 314 6.49 -7.20 -8.72
C LYS A 314 5.31 -6.60 -7.98
N ASP A 315 4.71 -5.53 -8.52
CA ASP A 315 3.53 -4.90 -7.95
C ASP A 315 2.36 -5.90 -7.89
N ILE A 316 2.10 -6.59 -9.02
CA ILE A 316 1.03 -7.59 -9.07
C ILE A 316 1.28 -8.75 -8.09
N PHE A 317 2.52 -9.21 -8.01
CA PHE A 317 2.89 -10.24 -7.03
C PHE A 317 2.80 -9.73 -5.59
N ALA A 318 3.16 -8.47 -5.34
CA ALA A 318 2.97 -7.86 -4.03
C ALA A 318 1.48 -7.83 -3.63
N HIS A 319 0.60 -7.42 -4.54
CA HIS A 319 -0.85 -7.41 -4.29
C HIS A 319 -1.44 -8.80 -3.98
N GLN A 320 -0.80 -9.88 -4.45
CA GLN A 320 -1.23 -11.26 -4.14
C GLN A 320 -0.87 -11.70 -2.71
N VAL A 321 0.15 -11.12 -2.08
CA VAL A 321 0.74 -11.67 -0.85
C VAL A 321 0.87 -10.71 0.30
N MET A 322 0.88 -9.41 0.04
CA MET A 322 1.07 -8.40 1.06
C MET A 322 0.17 -7.18 0.84
N ASN A 323 -0.09 -6.46 1.90
CA ASN A 323 -0.76 -5.17 1.86
C ASN A 323 0.30 -4.06 1.94
N SER A 324 0.54 -3.37 0.84
CA SER A 324 1.55 -2.31 0.77
C SER A 324 1.25 -1.11 1.69
N ASN A 325 0.00 -0.95 2.14
CA ASN A 325 -0.36 0.10 3.09
C ASN A 325 0.15 -0.19 4.51
N TYR A 326 0.36 -1.47 4.86
CA TYR A 326 0.69 -1.87 6.23
C TYR A 326 1.96 -2.71 6.36
N TRP A 327 2.43 -3.32 5.29
CA TRP A 327 3.58 -4.21 5.33
C TRP A 327 4.80 -3.54 5.94
N GLY A 328 5.35 -4.15 6.97
CA GLY A 328 6.54 -3.67 7.65
C GLY A 328 6.31 -2.49 8.61
N ARG A 329 5.06 -2.12 8.88
CA ARG A 329 4.71 -0.99 9.74
C ARG A 329 4.26 -1.47 11.13
N LEU A 330 4.79 -0.83 12.16
CA LEU A 330 4.31 -0.95 13.53
C LEU A 330 4.00 0.43 14.09
N SER A 331 2.92 0.52 14.85
CA SER A 331 2.51 1.74 15.54
C SER A 331 2.47 1.52 17.04
N VAL A 332 3.10 2.39 17.79
CA VAL A 332 3.11 2.38 19.28
C VAL A 332 2.26 3.54 19.76
N PHE A 333 1.27 3.24 20.60
CA PHE A 333 0.37 4.23 21.19
C PHE A 333 0.82 4.63 22.59
N PRO A 334 0.31 5.76 23.14
CA PRO A 334 0.75 6.30 24.44
C PRO A 334 0.57 5.34 25.62
N ASP A 335 -0.40 4.42 25.55
CA ASP A 335 -0.64 3.38 26.54
C ASP A 335 0.33 2.19 26.45
N GLY A 336 1.30 2.26 25.53
CA GLY A 336 2.27 1.21 25.27
C GLY A 336 1.77 0.07 24.39
N SER A 337 0.56 0.13 23.91
CA SER A 337 0.00 -0.86 22.97
C SER A 337 0.68 -0.75 21.61
N VAL A 338 0.96 -1.90 20.96
CA VAL A 338 1.59 -1.99 19.65
C VAL A 338 0.62 -2.58 18.63
N TYR A 339 0.49 -1.92 17.51
CA TYR A 339 -0.42 -2.27 16.42
C TYR A 339 0.33 -2.44 15.09
N SER A 340 -0.11 -3.37 14.28
CA SER A 340 0.19 -3.40 12.84
C SER A 340 -0.80 -2.55 12.03
N ASN A 341 -2.01 -2.33 12.58
CA ASN A 341 -3.03 -1.39 12.09
C ASN A 341 -3.93 -1.00 13.26
N ALA A 342 -4.12 0.30 13.49
CA ALA A 342 -4.90 0.84 14.61
C ALA A 342 -6.41 0.45 14.58
N ASN A 343 -6.92 -0.07 13.47
CA ASN A 343 -8.30 -0.57 13.36
C ASN A 343 -8.46 -2.02 13.86
N ASN A 344 -7.36 -2.73 14.06
CA ASN A 344 -7.34 -4.09 14.60
C ASN A 344 -7.05 -4.06 16.11
N PRO A 345 -7.28 -5.15 16.84
CA PRO A 345 -6.76 -5.29 18.21
C PRO A 345 -5.22 -5.17 18.23
N PRO A 346 -4.64 -4.68 19.33
CA PRO A 346 -3.18 -4.61 19.45
C PRO A 346 -2.55 -6.00 19.32
N ILE A 347 -1.43 -6.06 18.62
CA ILE A 347 -0.65 -7.30 18.50
C ILE A 347 0.15 -7.62 19.76
N GLY A 348 0.34 -6.64 20.64
CA GLY A 348 0.97 -6.73 21.95
C GLY A 348 1.26 -5.36 22.53
N THR A 349 2.31 -5.27 23.34
CA THR A 349 2.73 -4.05 24.04
C THR A 349 4.23 -3.84 23.92
N MET A 350 4.75 -2.69 24.35
CA MET A 350 6.18 -2.41 24.44
C MET A 350 6.94 -3.34 25.42
N ASN A 351 6.25 -4.15 26.21
CA ASN A 351 6.87 -5.19 27.05
C ASN A 351 7.22 -6.47 26.27
N ASP A 352 6.66 -6.62 25.06
CA ASP A 352 6.97 -7.74 24.18
C ASP A 352 8.20 -7.39 23.33
N SER A 353 8.96 -8.39 22.87
CA SER A 353 10.01 -8.12 21.90
C SER A 353 9.42 -7.80 20.52
N VAL A 354 10.02 -6.84 19.81
CA VAL A 354 9.67 -6.50 18.42
C VAL A 354 9.56 -7.75 17.55
N TYR A 355 10.47 -8.67 17.76
CA TYR A 355 10.54 -9.97 17.10
C TYR A 355 9.26 -10.79 17.22
N ASN A 356 8.77 -10.94 18.46
CA ASN A 356 7.56 -11.72 18.73
C ASN A 356 6.33 -11.04 18.12
N LEU A 357 6.30 -9.72 18.11
CA LEU A 357 5.21 -8.95 17.51
C LEU A 357 5.17 -9.12 15.99
N ILE A 358 6.32 -9.05 15.31
CA ILE A 358 6.42 -9.27 13.87
C ILE A 358 5.97 -10.69 13.51
N ILE A 359 6.47 -11.71 14.23
CA ILE A 359 6.06 -13.11 14.00
C ILE A 359 4.55 -13.28 14.19
N LYS A 360 3.99 -12.66 15.23
CA LYS A 360 2.55 -12.71 15.51
C LYS A 360 1.75 -12.11 14.36
N GLU A 361 2.16 -10.93 13.84
CA GLU A 361 1.50 -10.28 12.70
C GLU A 361 1.61 -11.13 11.43
N MET A 362 2.78 -11.64 11.11
CA MET A 362 2.98 -12.49 9.94
C MET A 362 2.11 -13.76 9.98
N LYS A 363 1.83 -14.30 11.18
CA LYS A 363 0.96 -15.47 11.37
C LYS A 363 -0.52 -15.12 11.31
N SER A 364 -0.91 -13.98 11.90
CA SER A 364 -2.32 -13.58 12.02
C SER A 364 -2.93 -13.15 10.69
N ARG A 365 -2.10 -12.62 9.77
CA ARG A 365 -2.52 -12.03 8.49
C ARG A 365 -3.56 -10.90 8.67
N SER A 366 -3.46 -10.19 9.79
CA SER A 366 -4.48 -9.21 10.18
C SER A 366 -4.36 -7.88 9.44
N ALA A 367 -3.14 -7.46 9.12
CA ALA A 367 -2.88 -6.22 8.38
C ALA A 367 -1.85 -6.42 7.26
N TRP A 368 -0.65 -6.88 7.57
CA TRP A 368 0.44 -6.97 6.60
C TRP A 368 0.13 -7.88 5.41
N ARG A 369 -0.70 -8.90 5.62
CA ARG A 369 -1.13 -9.86 4.58
C ARG A 369 -2.63 -9.79 4.29
N MET A 370 -3.26 -8.67 4.59
CA MET A 370 -4.64 -8.39 4.23
C MET A 370 -4.72 -7.98 2.76
N THR A 371 -4.73 -8.95 1.87
CA THR A 371 -4.89 -8.74 0.43
C THR A 371 -6.35 -8.74 0.00
N ARG A 372 -6.63 -8.41 -1.25
CA ARG A 372 -7.99 -8.49 -1.81
C ARG A 372 -8.57 -9.90 -1.83
N ASP A 373 -7.73 -10.95 -1.80
CA ASP A 373 -8.20 -12.34 -1.74
C ASP A 373 -8.91 -12.70 -0.43
N VAL A 374 -8.54 -12.05 0.69
CA VAL A 374 -9.16 -12.32 2.00
C VAL A 374 -10.36 -11.43 2.29
N VAL A 375 -10.65 -10.47 1.43
CA VAL A 375 -11.82 -9.59 1.51
C VAL A 375 -12.95 -10.23 0.72
N PRO A 376 -14.06 -10.66 1.35
CA PRO A 376 -15.12 -11.42 0.69
C PRO A 376 -15.70 -10.74 -0.57
N GLU A 377 -15.86 -9.41 -0.53
CA GLU A 377 -16.41 -8.61 -1.62
C GLU A 377 -15.47 -8.54 -2.83
N CYS A 378 -14.15 -8.67 -2.59
CA CYS A 378 -13.12 -8.55 -3.62
C CYS A 378 -12.56 -9.90 -4.09
N ALA A 379 -12.71 -10.96 -3.30
CA ALA A 379 -12.04 -12.25 -3.54
C ALA A 379 -12.32 -12.87 -4.90
N LYS A 380 -13.48 -12.58 -5.50
CA LYS A 380 -13.89 -13.06 -6.82
C LYS A 380 -13.71 -12.03 -7.94
N CYS A 381 -13.33 -10.79 -7.60
CA CYS A 381 -13.14 -9.73 -8.60
C CYS A 381 -11.93 -10.06 -9.50
N LEU A 382 -12.11 -9.96 -10.81
CA LEU A 382 -11.04 -10.21 -11.78
C LEU A 382 -9.91 -9.17 -11.69
N HIS A 383 -10.24 -7.96 -11.23
CA HIS A 383 -9.29 -6.85 -11.10
C HIS A 383 -8.55 -6.82 -9.75
N ARG A 384 -8.79 -7.78 -8.83
CA ARG A 384 -8.29 -7.72 -7.44
C ARG A 384 -6.77 -7.54 -7.32
N TYR A 385 -5.99 -8.03 -8.28
CA TYR A 385 -4.54 -7.89 -8.27
C TYR A 385 -4.03 -6.64 -9.02
N LEU A 386 -4.90 -5.99 -9.76
CA LEU A 386 -4.67 -4.67 -10.35
C LEU A 386 -5.25 -3.54 -9.48
N CYS A 387 -6.01 -3.88 -8.45
CA CYS A 387 -6.58 -2.94 -7.51
C CYS A 387 -5.63 -2.71 -6.34
N PRO A 388 -5.48 -1.47 -5.83
CA PRO A 388 -4.72 -1.21 -4.61
C PRO A 388 -5.21 -2.09 -3.45
N PRO A 389 -4.34 -2.51 -2.52
CA PRO A 389 -4.74 -3.33 -1.40
C PRO A 389 -5.74 -2.59 -0.47
N PRO A 390 -6.48 -3.33 0.39
CA PRO A 390 -7.41 -2.73 1.35
C PRO A 390 -6.75 -1.63 2.19
N SER A 391 -7.46 -0.51 2.36
CA SER A 391 -7.00 0.66 3.12
C SER A 391 -7.75 0.80 4.45
N ASN A 392 -7.32 1.77 5.27
CA ASN A 392 -7.99 2.12 6.52
C ASN A 392 -9.44 2.58 6.32
N TYR A 393 -9.74 3.17 5.17
CA TYR A 393 -11.10 3.58 4.85
C TYR A 393 -12.08 2.40 4.85
N GLY A 394 -11.63 1.21 4.40
CA GLY A 394 -12.47 0.01 4.46
C GLY A 394 -12.91 -0.36 5.88
N PHE A 395 -12.04 -0.16 6.86
CA PHE A 395 -12.37 -0.41 8.27
C PHE A 395 -13.35 0.63 8.83
N VAL A 396 -13.11 1.92 8.58
CA VAL A 396 -13.93 2.99 9.17
C VAL A 396 -15.28 3.14 8.49
N ILE A 397 -15.37 2.83 7.20
CA ILE A 397 -16.64 2.81 6.45
C ILE A 397 -17.38 1.48 6.68
N GLY A 398 -16.66 0.41 7.05
CA GLY A 398 -17.23 -0.94 7.22
C GLY A 398 -17.46 -1.69 5.90
N LYS A 399 -16.80 -1.27 4.81
CA LYS A 399 -16.91 -1.84 3.48
C LYS A 399 -15.55 -1.74 2.78
N PHE A 400 -15.03 -2.84 2.25
CA PHE A 400 -13.68 -2.86 1.64
C PHE A 400 -13.67 -2.71 0.13
N ASN A 401 -14.77 -2.97 -0.56
CA ASN A 401 -14.90 -2.72 -1.99
C ASN A 401 -15.27 -1.24 -2.26
N LEU A 402 -14.32 -0.33 -1.97
CA LEU A 402 -14.47 1.10 -2.22
C LEU A 402 -14.23 1.39 -3.71
N CYS A 403 -15.16 0.93 -4.56
CA CYS A 403 -15.06 1.04 -6.02
C CYS A 403 -16.43 1.01 -6.69
N HIS A 404 -16.45 1.45 -7.97
CA HIS A 404 -17.60 1.40 -8.88
C HIS A 404 -17.52 0.22 -9.86
N MET A 405 -16.89 -0.88 -9.45
CA MET A 405 -16.84 -2.12 -10.22
C MET A 405 -18.10 -2.93 -9.90
N GLU A 406 -18.92 -3.17 -10.90
CA GLU A 406 -20.06 -4.10 -10.83
C GLU A 406 -19.63 -5.53 -11.10
#